data_0fa604b31fa8ee3bf9a1d6841cfada6d
#
_entry.id   0fa604b31fa8ee3bf9a1d6841cfada6d
#
_cell.length_a   1.000
_cell.length_b   1.000
_cell.length_c   1.000
_cell.angle_alpha   90.00
_cell.angle_beta   90.00
_cell.angle_gamma   90.00
#
_symmetry.space_group_name_H-M   'P 1'
#
loop_
_entity.id
_entity.type
_entity.pdbx_description
1 polymer ?
#
loop_
_entity_poly.entity_id
_entity_poly.type
_entity_poly.pdbx_seq_one_letter_code
_entity_poly.pdbx_strand_id
1 'polypeptide(L)'
;WLLAAATLAACSKEVSGYDPPALADRTVLLYMPGQSLIAYYENNIQGIRTAVTDRALGKGRMLVCWQPDDQTSAVMQEIYYDRNKRCSEAKTLKTYDDFDAGDPAAVQQLFADAAELAPARNYGLIIGCHGKAWIPASGGVLPRSMLPADDVWTMAPGAKPTRSFGDTGYELDIT
;
A
#
# COMPACT_ATOMS: atom_id res chain seq x y z
N TRP A 1 45.82 12.48 -46.92
CA TRP A 1 44.69 13.15 -46.30
C TRP A 1 43.78 12.08 -45.72
N LEU A 2 43.94 11.81 -44.40
CA LEU A 2 43.02 10.96 -43.63
C LEU A 2 41.94 11.86 -43.04
N LEU A 3 40.70 11.66 -43.46
CA LEU A 3 39.53 12.24 -42.78
C LEU A 3 39.18 11.35 -41.58
N ALA A 4 39.39 11.86 -40.37
CA ALA A 4 38.88 11.24 -39.15
C ALA A 4 37.39 11.62 -39.01
N ALA A 5 36.51 10.65 -39.20
CA ALA A 5 35.08 10.80 -38.90
C ALA A 5 34.86 10.65 -37.37
N ALA A 6 34.64 11.77 -36.69
CA ALA A 6 34.23 11.75 -35.29
C ALA A 6 32.75 11.38 -35.22
N THR A 7 32.44 10.15 -34.82
CA THR A 7 31.07 9.73 -34.46
C THR A 7 30.68 10.35 -33.13
N LEU A 8 29.86 11.38 -33.17
CA LEU A 8 29.17 11.92 -31.98
C LEU A 8 28.14 10.87 -31.54
N ALA A 9 28.50 10.08 -30.55
CA ALA A 9 27.52 9.28 -29.80
C ALA A 9 26.66 10.23 -28.96
N ALA A 10 25.54 10.67 -29.53
CA ALA A 10 24.49 11.37 -28.77
C ALA A 10 23.89 10.34 -27.84
N CYS A 11 24.33 10.31 -26.57
CA CYS A 11 23.55 9.70 -25.48
C CYS A 11 22.28 10.49 -25.33
N SER A 12 21.21 10.10 -26.01
CA SER A 12 19.87 10.54 -25.68
C SER A 12 19.54 9.95 -24.30
N LYS A 13 19.65 10.76 -23.25
CA LYS A 13 19.01 10.44 -21.98
C LYS A 13 17.51 10.32 -22.28
N GLU A 14 16.99 9.10 -22.25
CA GLU A 14 15.54 8.94 -22.24
C GLU A 14 15.01 9.76 -21.06
N VAL A 15 14.23 10.78 -21.35
CA VAL A 15 13.59 11.58 -20.32
C VAL A 15 12.54 10.68 -19.70
N SER A 16 12.76 10.28 -18.44
CA SER A 16 11.81 9.45 -17.70
C SER A 16 10.45 10.11 -17.69
N GLY A 17 9.40 9.36 -18.02
CA GLY A 17 8.01 9.82 -17.87
C GLY A 17 7.56 9.94 -16.41
N TYR A 18 8.37 9.47 -15.47
CA TYR A 18 8.17 9.58 -14.04
C TYR A 18 8.80 10.87 -13.51
N ASP A 19 7.92 11.75 -13.04
CA ASP A 19 8.29 13.08 -12.53
C ASP A 19 7.36 13.44 -11.36
N PRO A 20 7.56 12.81 -10.18
CA PRO A 20 6.74 13.08 -9.02
C PRO A 20 7.07 14.46 -8.43
N PRO A 21 6.08 15.16 -7.84
CA PRO A 21 6.34 16.40 -7.14
C PRO A 21 7.21 16.17 -5.91
N ALA A 22 8.16 17.07 -5.64
CA ALA A 22 9.01 17.02 -4.43
C ALA A 22 8.17 17.10 -3.13
N LEU A 23 7.04 17.81 -3.18
CA LEU A 23 6.04 17.86 -2.12
C LEU A 23 4.65 17.82 -2.76
N ALA A 24 3.94 16.72 -2.59
CA ALA A 24 2.60 16.56 -3.12
C ALA A 24 1.55 17.30 -2.25
N ASP A 25 0.39 17.61 -2.83
CA ASP A 25 -0.73 18.13 -2.05
C ASP A 25 -1.28 17.04 -1.12
N ARG A 26 -1.27 15.78 -1.59
CA ARG A 26 -1.68 14.62 -0.82
C ARG A 26 -0.98 13.37 -1.34
N THR A 27 -0.61 12.48 -0.42
CA THR A 27 -0.21 11.11 -0.74
C THR A 27 -1.22 10.15 -0.12
N VAL A 28 -1.77 9.25 -0.91
CA VAL A 28 -2.66 8.19 -0.44
C VAL A 28 -1.91 6.87 -0.50
N LEU A 29 -1.85 6.17 0.62
CA LEU A 29 -1.34 4.81 0.71
C LEU A 29 -2.52 3.84 0.78
N LEU A 30 -2.61 2.94 -0.18
CA LEU A 30 -3.43 1.74 -0.09
C LEU A 30 -2.55 0.61 0.45
N TYR A 31 -2.78 0.22 1.68
CA TYR A 31 -2.10 -0.90 2.33
C TYR A 31 -3.01 -2.13 2.30
N MET A 32 -2.54 -3.21 1.72
CA MET A 32 -3.29 -4.44 1.50
C MET A 32 -2.52 -5.62 2.12
N PRO A 33 -2.64 -5.80 3.45
CA PRO A 33 -2.02 -6.94 4.13
C PRO A 33 -2.79 -8.23 3.85
N GLY A 34 -2.02 -9.32 3.76
CA GLY A 34 -2.57 -10.65 3.61
C GLY A 34 -2.69 -11.12 2.17
N GLN A 35 -2.78 -12.44 2.02
CA GLN A 35 -2.74 -13.10 0.72
C GLN A 35 -4.09 -13.67 0.28
N SER A 36 -5.01 -13.86 1.23
CA SER A 36 -6.32 -14.46 0.93
C SER A 36 -7.20 -13.61 0.00
N LEU A 37 -6.86 -12.32 -0.17
CA LEU A 37 -7.60 -11.35 -0.98
C LEU A 37 -6.86 -10.91 -2.25
N ILE A 38 -5.78 -11.57 -2.65
CA ILE A 38 -4.92 -11.16 -3.79
C ILE A 38 -5.74 -10.85 -5.06
N ALA A 39 -6.66 -11.70 -5.45
CA ALA A 39 -7.47 -11.48 -6.64
C ALA A 39 -8.32 -10.19 -6.57
N TYR A 40 -8.76 -9.81 -5.38
CA TYR A 40 -9.48 -8.55 -5.16
C TYR A 40 -8.52 -7.36 -5.17
N TYR A 41 -7.31 -7.54 -4.66
CA TYR A 41 -6.27 -6.49 -4.66
C TYR A 41 -5.86 -6.15 -6.09
N GLU A 42 -5.68 -7.13 -6.95
CA GLU A 42 -5.38 -6.92 -8.37
C GLU A 42 -6.47 -6.09 -9.07
N ASN A 43 -7.74 -6.39 -8.81
CA ASN A 43 -8.86 -5.61 -9.33
C ASN A 43 -8.86 -4.16 -8.81
N ASN A 44 -8.55 -3.96 -7.53
CA ASN A 44 -8.44 -2.62 -6.94
C ASN A 44 -7.29 -1.84 -7.57
N ILE A 45 -6.13 -2.47 -7.76
CA ILE A 45 -4.96 -1.86 -8.42
C ILE A 45 -5.32 -1.49 -9.86
N GLN A 46 -6.05 -2.35 -10.58
CA GLN A 46 -6.48 -2.03 -11.94
C GLN A 46 -7.44 -0.84 -11.97
N GLY A 47 -8.35 -0.73 -11.02
CA GLY A 47 -9.22 0.45 -10.86
C GLY A 47 -8.42 1.73 -10.62
N ILE A 48 -7.40 1.67 -9.75
CA ILE A 48 -6.47 2.77 -9.50
C ILE A 48 -5.72 3.15 -10.78
N ARG A 49 -5.21 2.18 -11.53
CA ARG A 49 -4.52 2.42 -12.81
C ARG A 49 -5.42 3.18 -13.79
N THR A 50 -6.68 2.80 -13.88
CA THR A 50 -7.66 3.50 -14.72
C THR A 50 -7.82 4.95 -14.27
N ALA A 51 -8.08 5.18 -12.99
CA ALA A 51 -8.23 6.53 -12.44
C ALA A 51 -6.99 7.41 -12.63
N VAL A 52 -5.78 6.82 -12.50
CA VAL A 52 -4.51 7.53 -12.74
C VAL A 52 -4.35 7.86 -14.22
N THR A 53 -4.72 6.97 -15.13
CA THR A 53 -4.74 7.23 -16.57
C THR A 53 -5.67 8.40 -16.92
N ASP A 54 -6.81 8.50 -16.25
CA ASP A 54 -7.78 9.58 -16.38
C ASP A 54 -7.38 10.86 -15.62
N ARG A 55 -6.19 10.91 -15.06
CA ARG A 55 -5.61 12.06 -14.35
C ARG A 55 -6.35 12.45 -13.06
N ALA A 56 -7.04 11.52 -12.41
CA ALA A 56 -7.83 11.78 -11.20
C ALA A 56 -7.00 12.23 -9.98
N LEU A 57 -5.70 11.94 -9.95
CA LEU A 57 -4.83 12.32 -8.82
C LEU A 57 -4.51 13.82 -8.76
N GLY A 58 -4.60 14.54 -9.88
CA GLY A 58 -4.17 15.94 -9.96
C GLY A 58 -2.69 16.08 -9.54
N LYS A 59 -2.42 16.77 -8.42
CA LYS A 59 -1.09 16.92 -7.81
C LYS A 59 -0.84 15.94 -6.66
N GLY A 60 -1.67 14.92 -6.54
CA GLY A 60 -1.51 13.87 -5.53
C GLY A 60 -0.63 12.73 -6.02
N ARG A 61 -0.26 11.88 -5.07
CA ARG A 61 0.49 10.64 -5.30
C ARG A 61 -0.31 9.46 -4.77
N MET A 62 -0.22 8.32 -5.44
CA MET A 62 -0.89 7.08 -5.06
C MET A 62 0.13 5.97 -4.84
N LEU A 63 0.26 5.55 -3.61
CA LEU A 63 1.08 4.40 -3.23
C LEU A 63 0.20 3.18 -2.99
N VAL A 64 0.70 2.02 -3.37
CA VAL A 64 0.10 0.72 -3.12
C VAL A 64 1.16 -0.14 -2.45
N CYS A 65 0.84 -0.72 -1.32
CA CYS A 65 1.70 -1.69 -0.65
C CYS A 65 0.95 -3.00 -0.46
N TRP A 66 1.50 -4.08 -0.99
CA TRP A 66 0.91 -5.41 -0.99
C TRP A 66 1.96 -6.50 -1.19
N GLN A 67 1.57 -7.75 -0.97
CA GLN A 67 2.37 -8.93 -1.26
C GLN A 67 1.80 -9.59 -2.53
N PRO A 68 2.46 -9.45 -3.70
CA PRO A 68 1.88 -9.84 -5.00
C PRO A 68 1.77 -11.35 -5.23
N ASP A 69 2.51 -12.15 -4.49
CA ASP A 69 2.56 -13.61 -4.64
C ASP A 69 2.54 -14.28 -3.26
N ASP A 70 2.63 -15.62 -3.22
CA ASP A 70 2.89 -16.38 -1.98
C ASP A 70 4.29 -16.11 -1.39
N GLN A 71 4.94 -15.05 -1.85
CA GLN A 71 6.24 -14.64 -1.36
C GLN A 71 6.10 -13.86 -0.05
N THR A 72 7.12 -13.97 0.77
CA THR A 72 7.19 -13.26 2.05
C THR A 72 7.49 -11.77 1.88
N SER A 73 7.83 -11.34 0.68
CA SER A 73 8.18 -9.95 0.40
C SER A 73 6.96 -9.11 0.08
N ALA A 74 6.84 -7.95 0.72
CA ALA A 74 5.89 -6.92 0.35
C ALA A 74 6.56 -5.87 -0.55
N VAL A 75 5.80 -5.28 -1.45
CA VAL A 75 6.28 -4.22 -2.34
C VAL A 75 5.47 -2.95 -2.15
N MET A 76 6.17 -1.83 -2.03
CA MET A 76 5.57 -0.50 -2.11
C MET A 76 5.81 0.07 -3.50
N GLN A 77 4.73 0.32 -4.21
CA GLN A 77 4.74 0.85 -5.56
C GLN A 77 4.00 2.18 -5.62
N GLU A 78 4.49 3.10 -6.43
CA GLU A 78 3.72 4.26 -6.85
C GLU A 78 3.04 3.98 -8.17
N ILE A 79 1.74 4.16 -8.23
CA ILE A 79 0.98 4.18 -9.47
C ILE A 79 0.92 5.63 -9.94
N TYR A 80 1.58 5.93 -11.05
CA TYR A 80 1.75 7.28 -11.55
C TYR A 80 1.33 7.39 -13.02
N TYR A 81 1.06 8.60 -13.48
CA TYR A 81 0.82 8.86 -14.89
C TYR A 81 2.12 9.09 -15.63
N ASP A 82 2.46 8.21 -16.57
CA ASP A 82 3.59 8.38 -17.44
C ASP A 82 3.24 9.31 -18.61
N ARG A 83 3.92 10.46 -18.68
CA ARG A 83 3.68 11.47 -19.72
C ARG A 83 4.06 10.99 -21.11
N ASN A 84 5.05 10.12 -21.23
CA ASN A 84 5.55 9.61 -22.50
C ASN A 84 4.61 8.56 -23.07
N LYS A 85 4.16 7.63 -22.22
CA LYS A 85 3.26 6.54 -22.59
C LYS A 85 1.78 6.95 -22.58
N ARG A 86 1.43 8.06 -21.94
CA ARG A 86 0.08 8.58 -21.75
C ARG A 86 -0.86 7.60 -21.06
N CYS A 87 -0.34 6.85 -20.13
CA CYS A 87 -1.10 5.89 -19.33
C CYS A 87 -0.52 5.78 -17.92
N SER A 88 -1.19 5.02 -17.06
CA SER A 88 -0.64 4.69 -15.75
C SER A 88 0.48 3.67 -15.85
N GLU A 89 1.51 3.90 -15.07
CA GLU A 89 2.62 2.98 -14.85
C GLU A 89 2.79 2.74 -13.34
N ALA A 90 3.53 1.68 -13.00
CA ALA A 90 3.92 1.38 -11.64
C ALA A 90 5.43 1.49 -11.49
N LYS A 91 5.87 2.12 -10.41
CA LYS A 91 7.27 2.16 -10.02
C LYS A 91 7.43 1.59 -8.62
N THR A 92 8.21 0.54 -8.47
CA THR A 92 8.58 0.03 -7.16
C THR A 92 9.49 1.05 -6.48
N LEU A 93 9.08 1.52 -5.32
CA LEU A 93 9.81 2.46 -4.48
C LEU A 93 10.64 1.72 -3.44
N LYS A 94 10.08 0.64 -2.86
CA LYS A 94 10.74 -0.18 -1.84
C LYS A 94 10.20 -1.61 -1.86
N THR A 95 11.06 -2.55 -1.53
CA THR A 95 10.72 -3.95 -1.26
C THR A 95 11.05 -4.25 0.19
N TYR A 96 10.19 -5.01 0.85
CA TYR A 96 10.34 -5.45 2.23
C TYR A 96 10.45 -6.97 2.22
N ASP A 97 11.65 -7.48 2.39
CA ASP A 97 11.90 -8.91 2.47
C ASP A 97 11.43 -9.44 3.83
N ASP A 98 10.87 -10.65 3.86
CA ASP A 98 10.34 -11.29 5.06
C ASP A 98 9.35 -10.40 5.85
N PHE A 99 8.47 -9.70 5.12
CA PHE A 99 7.52 -8.76 5.72
C PHE A 99 6.43 -9.50 6.50
N ASP A 100 6.36 -9.23 7.79
CA ASP A 100 5.29 -9.72 8.66
C ASP A 100 4.21 -8.63 8.84
N ALA A 101 3.06 -8.82 8.22
CA ALA A 101 1.93 -7.91 8.33
C ALA A 101 1.29 -7.91 9.74
N GLY A 102 1.60 -8.89 10.57
CA GLY A 102 1.18 -8.98 11.98
C GLY A 102 2.14 -8.29 12.95
N ASP A 103 3.32 -7.86 12.49
CA ASP A 103 4.26 -7.12 13.32
C ASP A 103 3.97 -5.61 13.29
N PRO A 104 3.54 -5.00 14.41
CA PRO A 104 3.28 -3.57 14.48
C PRO A 104 4.49 -2.70 14.11
N ALA A 105 5.71 -3.15 14.43
CA ALA A 105 6.93 -2.40 14.14
C ALA A 105 7.22 -2.39 12.63
N ALA A 106 7.02 -3.52 11.95
CA ALA A 106 7.17 -3.61 10.49
C ALA A 106 6.16 -2.71 9.78
N VAL A 107 4.91 -2.70 10.21
CA VAL A 107 3.86 -1.85 9.63
C VAL A 107 4.10 -0.37 9.93
N GLN A 108 4.55 -0.02 11.14
CA GLN A 108 4.93 1.35 11.48
C GLN A 108 6.08 1.85 10.58
N GLN A 109 7.09 1.01 10.35
CA GLN A 109 8.20 1.35 9.46
C GLN A 109 7.71 1.55 8.02
N LEU A 110 6.82 0.70 7.54
CA LEU A 110 6.20 0.83 6.21
C LEU A 110 5.51 2.19 6.06
N PHE A 111 4.77 2.65 7.06
CA PHE A 111 4.10 3.95 7.01
C PHE A 111 5.09 5.12 7.07
N ALA A 112 6.17 4.99 7.85
CA ALA A 112 7.24 5.97 7.88
C ALA A 112 7.94 6.08 6.52
N ASP A 113 8.25 4.96 5.89
CA ASP A 113 8.84 4.90 4.55
C ASP A 113 7.92 5.53 3.49
N ALA A 114 6.62 5.30 3.57
CA ALA A 114 5.67 5.91 2.65
C ALA A 114 5.69 7.44 2.74
N ALA A 115 5.83 7.99 3.94
CA ALA A 115 5.94 9.42 4.16
C ALA A 115 7.28 9.99 3.66
N GLU A 116 8.37 9.25 3.81
CA GLU A 116 9.69 9.63 3.34
C GLU A 116 9.80 9.58 1.81
N LEU A 117 9.33 8.47 1.19
CA LEU A 117 9.42 8.24 -0.25
C LEU A 117 8.44 9.07 -1.06
N ALA A 118 7.33 9.48 -0.44
CA ALA A 118 6.30 10.29 -1.08
C ALA A 118 5.83 11.45 -0.20
N PRO A 119 6.70 12.45 0.05
CA PRO A 119 6.38 13.60 0.89
C PRO A 119 5.15 14.36 0.40
N ALA A 120 4.24 14.68 1.33
CA ALA A 120 3.03 15.42 1.03
C ALA A 120 2.59 16.30 2.20
N ARG A 121 1.71 17.27 1.91
CA ARG A 121 1.09 18.11 2.94
C ARG A 121 0.04 17.37 3.74
N ASN A 122 -0.61 16.39 3.12
CA ASN A 122 -1.64 15.56 3.73
C ASN A 122 -1.43 14.10 3.33
N TYR A 123 -1.77 13.20 4.24
CA TYR A 123 -1.71 11.77 3.98
C TYR A 123 -3.09 11.15 4.15
N GLY A 124 -3.41 10.18 3.30
CA GLY A 124 -4.56 9.31 3.41
C GLY A 124 -4.11 7.86 3.49
N LEU A 125 -4.73 7.09 4.35
CA LEU A 125 -4.50 5.66 4.47
C LEU A 125 -5.80 4.92 4.17
N ILE A 126 -5.73 3.95 3.26
CA ILE A 126 -6.78 3.00 2.98
C ILE A 126 -6.23 1.62 3.31
N ILE A 127 -6.93 0.87 4.15
CA ILE A 127 -6.54 -0.49 4.51
C ILE A 127 -7.51 -1.44 3.81
N GLY A 128 -7.00 -2.25 2.90
CA GLY A 128 -7.76 -3.25 2.16
C GLY A 128 -7.49 -4.64 2.73
N CYS A 129 -8.31 -5.11 3.67
CA CYS A 129 -8.15 -6.41 4.32
C CYS A 129 -9.47 -6.90 4.91
N HIS A 130 -9.44 -8.06 5.56
CA HIS A 130 -10.54 -8.48 6.41
C HIS A 130 -10.62 -7.57 7.66
N GLY A 131 -11.79 -7.00 7.90
CA GLY A 131 -12.09 -6.30 9.14
C GLY A 131 -12.66 -7.29 10.17
N LYS A 132 -12.04 -7.43 11.31
CA LYS A 132 -12.52 -8.29 12.41
C LYS A 132 -13.33 -7.52 13.46
N ALA A 133 -13.71 -6.32 13.12
CA ALA A 133 -14.51 -5.43 13.95
C ALA A 133 -13.93 -5.25 15.37
N TRP A 134 -14.62 -5.72 16.39
CA TRP A 134 -14.29 -5.52 17.79
C TRP A 134 -13.53 -6.68 18.43
N ILE A 135 -13.07 -7.65 17.63
CA ILE A 135 -12.32 -8.81 18.12
C ILE A 135 -10.84 -8.41 18.22
N PRO A 136 -10.19 -8.54 19.39
CA PRO A 136 -8.75 -8.30 19.53
C PRO A 136 -7.94 -9.25 18.65
N ALA A 137 -6.78 -8.81 18.14
CA ALA A 137 -5.87 -9.63 17.34
C ALA A 137 -5.40 -10.87 18.09
N SER A 138 -5.15 -10.75 19.39
CA SER A 138 -4.74 -11.85 20.28
C SER A 138 -5.88 -12.75 20.74
N GLY A 139 -7.11 -12.36 20.47
CA GLY A 139 -8.30 -13.12 20.81
C GLY A 139 -8.54 -14.19 19.77
N GLY A 140 -8.16 -15.44 20.06
CA GLY A 140 -8.60 -16.56 19.23
C GLY A 140 -10.09 -16.43 18.96
N VAL A 141 -10.52 -16.77 17.74
CA VAL A 141 -11.94 -16.77 17.36
C VAL A 141 -12.69 -17.60 18.39
N LEU A 142 -13.32 -16.94 19.36
CA LEU A 142 -14.29 -17.63 20.19
C LEU A 142 -15.38 -18.10 19.24
N PRO A 143 -15.64 -19.41 19.13
CA PRO A 143 -16.73 -19.89 18.31
C PRO A 143 -17.98 -19.11 18.72
N ARG A 144 -18.74 -18.61 17.74
CA ARG A 144 -19.96 -17.84 17.98
C ARG A 144 -20.93 -18.53 18.95
N SER A 145 -20.82 -19.88 19.06
CA SER A 145 -21.55 -20.72 20.00
C SER A 145 -21.06 -20.61 21.46
N MET A 146 -19.93 -19.98 21.72
CA MET A 146 -19.38 -19.78 23.08
C MET A 146 -19.59 -18.35 23.60
N LEU A 147 -20.09 -17.44 22.76
CA LEU A 147 -20.45 -16.11 23.20
C LEU A 147 -21.90 -16.17 23.73
N PRO A 148 -22.17 -15.74 24.97
CA PRO A 148 -23.54 -15.56 25.45
C PRO A 148 -24.26 -14.64 24.47
N ALA A 149 -25.49 -15.02 24.08
CA ALA A 149 -26.24 -14.31 23.03
C ALA A 149 -26.47 -12.81 23.32
N ASP A 150 -26.39 -12.43 24.60
CA ASP A 150 -26.67 -11.07 25.08
C ASP A 150 -25.39 -10.21 25.27
N ASP A 151 -24.19 -10.80 25.22
CA ASP A 151 -22.94 -10.09 25.57
C ASP A 151 -22.08 -9.69 24.35
N VAL A 152 -22.55 -9.93 23.14
CA VAL A 152 -21.78 -9.65 21.89
C VAL A 152 -21.41 -8.17 21.74
N TRP A 153 -22.12 -7.28 22.45
CA TRP A 153 -21.96 -5.83 22.37
C TRP A 153 -21.62 -5.14 23.69
N THR A 154 -21.57 -5.86 24.78
CA THR A 154 -21.20 -5.29 26.08
C THR A 154 -19.71 -5.42 26.30
N MET A 155 -19.03 -4.30 26.29
CA MET A 155 -17.63 -4.25 26.69
C MET A 155 -17.51 -4.45 28.20
N ALA A 156 -16.55 -5.27 28.63
CA ALA A 156 -16.22 -5.39 30.05
C ALA A 156 -15.92 -3.99 30.64
N PRO A 157 -16.33 -3.70 31.88
CA PRO A 157 -16.01 -2.42 32.51
C PRO A 157 -14.50 -2.15 32.50
N GLY A 158 -14.08 -1.04 31.90
CA GLY A 158 -12.68 -0.65 31.77
C GLY A 158 -11.94 -1.24 30.56
N ALA A 159 -12.58 -2.08 29.74
CA ALA A 159 -12.00 -2.53 28.48
C ALA A 159 -11.94 -1.39 27.47
N LYS A 160 -10.79 -1.24 26.80
CA LYS A 160 -10.68 -0.31 25.66
C LYS A 160 -11.37 -0.95 24.46
N PRO A 161 -12.07 -0.18 23.61
CA PRO A 161 -12.59 -0.68 22.37
C PRO A 161 -11.40 -1.07 21.49
N THR A 162 -11.27 -2.36 21.18
CA THR A 162 -10.26 -2.85 20.26
C THR A 162 -10.90 -3.08 18.90
N ARG A 163 -10.16 -2.77 17.87
CA ARG A 163 -10.51 -3.08 16.50
C ARG A 163 -9.31 -3.75 15.88
N SER A 164 -9.51 -4.86 15.22
CA SER A 164 -8.43 -5.51 14.51
C SER A 164 -8.71 -5.58 13.00
N PHE A 165 -7.65 -5.60 12.25
CA PHE A 165 -7.66 -5.80 10.81
C PHE A 165 -6.50 -6.71 10.41
N GLY A 166 -6.60 -7.32 9.25
CA GLY A 166 -5.56 -8.20 8.73
C GLY A 166 -6.13 -9.47 8.13
N ASP A 167 -5.26 -10.43 7.89
CA ASP A 167 -5.63 -11.77 7.47
C ASP A 167 -5.42 -12.76 8.63
N THR A 168 -5.93 -13.98 8.48
CA THR A 168 -5.81 -15.01 9.54
C THR A 168 -4.34 -15.27 9.86
N GLY A 169 -3.97 -15.03 11.12
CA GLY A 169 -2.59 -15.16 11.62
C GLY A 169 -1.72 -13.90 11.47
N TYR A 170 -2.26 -12.82 10.88
CA TYR A 170 -1.57 -11.55 10.65
C TYR A 170 -2.47 -10.36 11.03
N GLU A 171 -3.17 -10.49 12.16
CA GLU A 171 -4.07 -9.44 12.62
C GLU A 171 -3.31 -8.39 13.44
N LEU A 172 -3.68 -7.13 13.25
CA LEU A 172 -3.21 -5.99 14.04
C LEU A 172 -4.37 -5.31 14.74
N ASP A 173 -4.17 -4.92 15.99
CA ASP A 173 -5.08 -4.05 16.73
C ASP A 173 -4.85 -2.59 16.38
N ILE A 174 -5.95 -1.84 16.24
CA ILE A 174 -5.96 -0.39 16.11
C ILE A 174 -6.40 0.19 17.46
N THR A 175 -5.48 0.36 18.38
CA THR A 175 -5.73 0.97 19.69
C THR A 175 -4.74 2.09 19.99
#